data_6328365087fd12320584e06582a7a1b1
#
_entry.id   6328365087fd12320584e06582a7a1b1
#
_cell.length_a   1.000
_cell.length_b   1.000
_cell.length_c   1.000
_cell.angle_alpha   90.00
_cell.angle_beta   90.00
_cell.angle_gamma   90.00
#
_symmetry.space_group_name_H-M   'P 1'
#
loop_
_entity.id
_entity.type
_entity.pdbx_description
1 polymer ?
#
loop_
_entity_poly.entity_id
_entity_poly.type
_entity_poly.pdbx_seq_one_letter_code
_entity_poly.pdbx_strand_id
1 'polypeptide(L)'
;MNNRQELTRKLHEIAGEKQVLLSEDDKAFYTKGFRVGQGEALAVVLPQTLLQLWQLLEVCVAEDVIILMQASNTGVTGGSTPDGNDYDRDIVIISTRLLTGVQVIDDHQQVIAFPGTTLTELEDTLKPLQREPHSVIGSSCIGASVIGGLCNNSGGSLIRRGPAFTEKSLFARITDDGHLELVNHLGIELGDTPERIIHALETREYTTGDAADWQGKIWADDYSEQLRDTHAASPARFNGDKRYLYDSAGCAGKVVVFAARLPTFAASEATRTFYIGSNDESELIGLRRFLLEKMDELPLQAEYIHAGAFDLTLRYAKHMYLAIRKLGPQAIPGLMAN
;
A
#
# COMPACT_ATOMS: atom_id res chain seq x y z
N MET A 1 38.21 3.03 -9.42
CA MET A 1 37.05 2.14 -9.42
C MET A 1 35.98 2.78 -10.30
N ASN A 2 35.21 2.01 -11.05
CA ASN A 2 34.06 2.53 -11.78
C ASN A 2 32.99 2.94 -10.73
N ASN A 3 32.25 4.03 -10.95
CA ASN A 3 31.23 4.55 -10.04
C ASN A 3 30.21 3.45 -9.60
N ARG A 4 29.82 2.59 -10.53
CA ARG A 4 28.93 1.44 -10.27
C ARG A 4 29.51 0.40 -9.29
N GLN A 5 30.82 0.15 -9.34
CA GLN A 5 31.46 -0.79 -8.43
C GLN A 5 31.50 -0.24 -7.00
N GLU A 6 31.75 1.06 -6.86
CA GLU A 6 31.75 1.72 -5.56
C GLU A 6 30.36 1.77 -4.95
N LEU A 7 29.34 2.11 -5.74
CA LEU A 7 27.94 2.06 -5.30
C LEU A 7 27.58 0.64 -4.84
N THR A 8 27.86 -0.38 -5.66
CA THR A 8 27.55 -1.78 -5.32
C THR A 8 28.22 -2.19 -4.01
N ARG A 9 29.48 -1.80 -3.78
CA ARG A 9 30.18 -2.07 -2.52
C ARG A 9 29.46 -1.45 -1.32
N LYS A 10 29.05 -0.19 -1.43
CA LYS A 10 28.29 0.52 -0.37
C LYS A 10 26.94 -0.16 -0.08
N LEU A 11 26.22 -0.59 -1.13
CA LEU A 11 24.96 -1.31 -0.96
C LEU A 11 25.16 -2.63 -0.19
N HIS A 12 26.23 -3.39 -0.53
CA HIS A 12 26.57 -4.62 0.20
C HIS A 12 26.97 -4.37 1.66
N GLU A 13 27.71 -3.30 1.94
CA GLU A 13 28.09 -2.95 3.30
C GLU A 13 26.89 -2.64 4.20
N ILE A 14 25.83 -2.04 3.64
CA ILE A 14 24.62 -1.70 4.40
C ILE A 14 23.68 -2.91 4.52
N ALA A 15 23.34 -3.52 3.39
CA ALA A 15 22.29 -4.55 3.35
C ALA A 15 22.81 -5.98 3.52
N GLY A 16 24.09 -6.21 3.23
CA GLY A 16 24.71 -7.54 3.20
C GLY A 16 24.64 -8.20 1.81
N GLU A 17 25.56 -9.13 1.56
CA GLU A 17 25.75 -9.79 0.26
C GLU A 17 24.46 -10.45 -0.30
N LYS A 18 23.66 -11.09 0.56
CA LYS A 18 22.47 -11.83 0.15
C LYS A 18 21.29 -10.93 -0.20
N GLN A 19 21.30 -9.70 0.25
CA GLN A 19 20.23 -8.72 0.10
C GLN A 19 20.45 -7.75 -1.05
N VAL A 20 21.58 -7.88 -1.77
CA VAL A 20 21.88 -7.08 -2.97
C VAL A 20 21.91 -8.02 -4.17
N LEU A 21 20.92 -7.92 -5.03
CA LEU A 21 20.76 -8.76 -6.21
C LEU A 21 21.30 -8.02 -7.43
N LEU A 22 22.28 -8.63 -8.10
CA LEU A 22 22.96 -8.02 -9.25
C LEU A 22 22.77 -8.81 -10.55
N SER A 23 22.57 -10.13 -10.45
CA SER A 23 22.36 -10.96 -11.64
C SER A 23 20.97 -10.73 -12.24
N GLU A 24 20.83 -10.86 -13.54
CA GLU A 24 19.54 -10.69 -14.23
C GLU A 24 18.50 -11.72 -13.72
N ASP A 25 18.91 -12.93 -13.45
CA ASP A 25 18.03 -13.98 -12.95
C ASP A 25 17.48 -13.64 -11.57
N ASP A 26 18.31 -13.14 -10.66
CA ASP A 26 17.88 -12.74 -9.31
C ASP A 26 16.98 -11.49 -9.32
N LYS A 27 17.22 -10.56 -10.26
CA LYS A 27 16.44 -9.34 -10.41
C LYS A 27 15.11 -9.56 -11.14
N ALA A 28 14.95 -10.64 -11.88
CA ALA A 28 13.84 -10.84 -12.83
C ALA A 28 12.44 -10.63 -12.25
N PHE A 29 12.22 -11.05 -10.99
CA PHE A 29 10.95 -10.82 -10.29
C PHE A 29 10.68 -9.33 -10.03
N TYR A 30 11.73 -8.55 -9.76
CA TYR A 30 11.61 -7.14 -9.33
C TYR A 30 11.57 -6.17 -10.51
N THR A 31 12.17 -6.56 -11.63
CA THR A 31 12.25 -5.74 -12.84
C THR A 31 11.05 -5.90 -13.78
N LYS A 32 10.13 -6.79 -13.43
CA LYS A 32 8.89 -7.04 -14.17
C LYS A 32 7.67 -6.76 -13.30
N GLY A 33 6.77 -5.92 -13.80
CA GLY A 33 5.51 -5.60 -13.13
C GLY A 33 4.48 -6.71 -13.24
N PHE A 34 3.52 -6.72 -12.34
CA PHE A 34 2.45 -7.73 -12.29
C PHE A 34 1.61 -7.79 -13.58
N ARG A 35 1.35 -6.65 -14.21
CA ARG A 35 0.59 -6.57 -15.48
C ARG A 35 1.35 -5.85 -16.57
N VAL A 36 2.00 -4.76 -16.23
CA VAL A 36 2.72 -3.89 -17.16
C VAL A 36 4.03 -3.42 -16.52
N GLY A 37 4.96 -2.99 -17.35
CA GLY A 37 6.30 -2.55 -16.95
C GLY A 37 7.28 -3.73 -16.95
N GLN A 38 8.36 -3.56 -17.69
CA GLN A 38 9.53 -4.41 -17.64
C GLN A 38 10.73 -3.60 -18.12
N GLY A 39 11.79 -3.61 -17.34
CA GLY A 39 12.99 -2.86 -17.68
C GLY A 39 14.21 -3.35 -16.95
N GLU A 40 15.27 -2.54 -16.94
CA GLU A 40 16.55 -2.87 -16.35
C GLU A 40 16.79 -2.07 -15.07
N ALA A 41 17.51 -2.65 -14.14
CA ALA A 41 18.01 -1.99 -12.94
C ALA A 41 19.44 -2.43 -12.66
N LEU A 42 20.27 -1.53 -12.14
CA LEU A 42 21.64 -1.85 -11.71
C LEU A 42 21.62 -2.89 -10.60
N ALA A 43 20.78 -2.66 -9.59
CA ALA A 43 20.67 -3.52 -8.42
C ALA A 43 19.23 -3.56 -7.89
N VAL A 44 18.90 -4.65 -7.19
CA VAL A 44 17.75 -4.74 -6.29
C VAL A 44 18.28 -4.94 -4.89
N VAL A 45 17.81 -4.14 -3.93
CA VAL A 45 18.26 -4.21 -2.53
C VAL A 45 17.08 -4.47 -1.61
N LEU A 46 17.24 -5.39 -0.67
CA LEU A 46 16.22 -5.79 0.29
C LEU A 46 16.65 -5.45 1.72
N PRO A 47 16.45 -4.22 2.21
CA PRO A 47 16.75 -3.88 3.60
C PRO A 47 15.93 -4.74 4.57
N GLN A 48 16.53 -5.09 5.71
CA GLN A 48 15.94 -5.89 6.77
C GLN A 48 15.52 -5.07 7.99
N THR A 49 16.00 -3.80 8.07
CA THR A 49 15.65 -2.84 9.11
C THR A 49 15.34 -1.48 8.50
N LEU A 50 14.56 -0.66 9.20
CA LEU A 50 14.29 0.71 8.76
C LEU A 50 15.56 1.57 8.74
N LEU A 51 16.51 1.27 9.63
CA LEU A 51 17.80 1.95 9.62
C LEU A 51 18.58 1.63 8.34
N GLN A 52 18.61 0.37 7.89
CA GLN A 52 19.21 0.01 6.60
C GLN A 52 18.52 0.73 5.45
N LEU A 53 17.19 0.83 5.47
CA LEU A 53 16.43 1.59 4.45
C LEU A 53 16.90 3.05 4.41
N TRP A 54 17.03 3.71 5.56
CA TRP A 54 17.52 5.08 5.64
C TRP A 54 18.93 5.22 5.05
N GLN A 55 19.89 4.39 5.47
CA GLN A 55 21.26 4.41 4.98
C GLN A 55 21.36 4.14 3.47
N LEU A 56 20.53 3.25 2.93
CA LEU A 56 20.44 3.00 1.49
C LEU A 56 19.97 4.25 0.74
N LEU A 57 18.98 4.97 1.27
CA LEU A 57 18.52 6.23 0.67
C LEU A 57 19.63 7.28 0.67
N GLU A 58 20.37 7.45 1.77
CA GLU A 58 21.51 8.37 1.86
C GLU A 58 22.56 8.08 0.76
N VAL A 59 22.91 6.81 0.58
CA VAL A 59 23.86 6.39 -0.47
C VAL A 59 23.29 6.64 -1.87
N CYS A 60 22.05 6.25 -2.12
CA CYS A 60 21.43 6.41 -3.44
C CYS A 60 21.28 7.88 -3.83
N VAL A 61 20.93 8.76 -2.88
CA VAL A 61 20.85 10.22 -3.11
C VAL A 61 22.25 10.79 -3.37
N ALA A 62 23.26 10.40 -2.58
CA ALA A 62 24.63 10.88 -2.77
C ALA A 62 25.25 10.44 -4.11
N GLU A 63 24.87 9.27 -4.63
CA GLU A 63 25.35 8.74 -5.91
C GLU A 63 24.45 9.14 -7.11
N ASP A 64 23.45 9.97 -6.87
CA ASP A 64 22.50 10.49 -7.89
C ASP A 64 21.89 9.38 -8.76
N VAL A 65 21.44 8.28 -8.16
CA VAL A 65 20.76 7.19 -8.85
C VAL A 65 19.24 7.32 -8.73
N ILE A 66 18.52 6.75 -9.69
CA ILE A 66 17.06 6.65 -9.64
C ILE A 66 16.68 5.59 -8.61
N ILE A 67 15.83 5.97 -7.66
CA ILE A 67 15.31 5.06 -6.64
C ILE A 67 13.90 4.64 -7.02
N LEU A 68 13.67 3.33 -7.19
CA LEU A 68 12.34 2.77 -7.34
C LEU A 68 11.97 1.97 -6.09
N MET A 69 10.98 2.47 -5.36
CA MET A 69 10.46 1.76 -4.19
C MET A 69 9.50 0.66 -4.62
N GLN A 70 9.70 -0.53 -4.10
CA GLN A 70 8.85 -1.66 -4.42
C GLN A 70 8.48 -2.44 -3.15
N ALA A 71 7.18 -2.62 -2.89
CA ALA A 71 6.69 -3.51 -1.85
C ALA A 71 6.35 -4.89 -2.47
N SER A 72 5.07 -5.26 -2.54
CA SER A 72 4.67 -6.60 -3.04
C SER A 72 4.64 -6.73 -4.56
N ASN A 73 4.87 -5.67 -5.31
CA ASN A 73 4.84 -5.64 -6.78
C ASN A 73 3.54 -6.21 -7.39
N THR A 74 2.39 -5.95 -6.74
CA THR A 74 1.06 -6.40 -7.18
C THR A 74 0.29 -5.30 -7.93
N GLY A 75 0.87 -4.11 -8.09
CA GLY A 75 0.28 -2.98 -8.79
C GLY A 75 0.05 -3.27 -10.27
N VAL A 76 -1.03 -2.72 -10.82
CA VAL A 76 -1.42 -2.93 -12.22
C VAL A 76 -1.02 -1.79 -13.15
N THR A 77 -0.35 -0.77 -12.63
CA THR A 77 0.03 0.45 -13.35
C THR A 77 1.52 0.56 -13.69
N GLY A 78 2.34 -0.41 -13.23
CA GLY A 78 3.78 -0.45 -13.50
C GLY A 78 4.62 0.56 -12.70
N GLY A 79 4.04 1.32 -11.76
CA GLY A 79 4.73 2.39 -11.04
C GLY A 79 5.86 1.96 -10.09
N SER A 80 6.03 0.67 -9.83
CA SER A 80 7.06 0.12 -8.95
C SER A 80 8.14 -0.67 -9.70
N THR A 81 8.15 -0.62 -11.04
CA THR A 81 9.13 -1.31 -11.89
C THR A 81 9.70 -0.36 -12.93
N PRO A 82 10.93 -0.57 -13.40
CA PRO A 82 11.45 0.16 -14.54
C PRO A 82 10.65 -0.16 -15.81
N ASP A 83 10.69 0.74 -16.79
CA ASP A 83 10.09 0.52 -18.12
C ASP A 83 11.17 0.77 -19.17
N GLY A 84 11.68 -0.31 -19.79
CA GLY A 84 12.81 -0.26 -20.71
C GLY A 84 14.15 0.01 -20.02
N ASN A 85 15.08 0.64 -20.76
CA ASN A 85 16.46 0.86 -20.34
C ASN A 85 17.03 2.22 -20.77
N ASP A 86 16.19 3.16 -21.16
CA ASP A 86 16.58 4.47 -21.71
C ASP A 86 16.60 5.59 -20.67
N TYR A 87 16.81 5.24 -19.41
CA TYR A 87 16.96 6.20 -18.31
C TYR A 87 18.32 6.90 -18.36
N ASP A 88 18.36 8.15 -17.92
CA ASP A 88 19.56 8.99 -17.87
C ASP A 88 20.55 8.61 -16.75
N ARG A 89 20.13 7.79 -15.81
CA ARG A 89 20.90 7.35 -14.63
C ARG A 89 20.63 5.88 -14.32
N ASP A 90 21.53 5.29 -13.52
CA ASP A 90 21.33 3.95 -13.01
C ASP A 90 20.12 3.88 -12.08
N ILE A 91 19.41 2.75 -12.11
CA ILE A 91 18.26 2.48 -11.25
C ILE A 91 18.65 1.52 -10.16
N VAL A 92 18.31 1.84 -8.91
CA VAL A 92 18.30 0.94 -7.77
C VAL A 92 16.86 0.71 -7.33
N ILE A 93 16.40 -0.55 -7.38
CA ILE A 93 15.12 -0.95 -6.81
C ILE A 93 15.34 -1.28 -5.33
N ILE A 94 14.64 -0.58 -4.43
CA ILE A 94 14.63 -0.90 -3.01
C ILE A 94 13.34 -1.62 -2.67
N SER A 95 13.45 -2.92 -2.39
CA SER A 95 12.30 -3.76 -2.07
C SER A 95 12.08 -3.80 -0.56
N THR A 96 10.90 -3.35 -0.12
CA THR A 96 10.54 -3.29 1.31
C THR A 96 9.99 -4.60 1.86
N ARG A 97 9.98 -5.69 1.09
CA ARG A 97 9.32 -6.96 1.45
C ARG A 97 9.78 -7.59 2.76
N LEU A 98 11.00 -7.29 3.20
CA LEU A 98 11.55 -7.78 4.48
C LEU A 98 11.26 -6.86 5.66
N LEU A 99 10.74 -5.66 5.43
CA LEU A 99 10.39 -4.69 6.46
C LEU A 99 8.94 -4.86 6.92
N THR A 100 8.61 -6.03 7.46
CA THR A 100 7.24 -6.36 7.90
C THR A 100 7.03 -6.06 9.38
N GLY A 101 5.78 -5.86 9.76
CA GLY A 101 5.38 -5.70 11.14
C GLY A 101 4.16 -4.79 11.32
N VAL A 102 3.37 -5.11 12.33
CA VAL A 102 2.20 -4.35 12.76
C VAL A 102 2.31 -4.07 14.24
N GLN A 103 2.23 -2.80 14.60
CA GLN A 103 2.17 -2.38 16.01
C GLN A 103 0.77 -1.92 16.31
N VAL A 104 0.04 -2.70 17.11
CA VAL A 104 -1.30 -2.34 17.59
C VAL A 104 -1.16 -1.31 18.71
N ILE A 105 -1.89 -0.22 18.61
CA ILE A 105 -1.84 0.92 19.52
C ILE A 105 -3.26 1.42 19.83
N ASP A 106 -3.38 2.36 20.77
CA ASP A 106 -4.62 3.09 21.07
C ASP A 106 -5.80 2.15 21.37
N ASP A 107 -5.60 1.25 22.30
CA ASP A 107 -6.59 0.23 22.69
C ASP A 107 -7.19 -0.52 21.47
N HIS A 108 -6.33 -0.94 20.57
CA HIS A 108 -6.66 -1.66 19.33
C HIS A 108 -7.39 -0.82 18.26
N GLN A 109 -7.63 0.46 18.50
CA GLN A 109 -8.33 1.32 17.53
C GLN A 109 -7.45 1.76 16.37
N GLN A 110 -6.14 1.66 16.54
CA GLN A 110 -5.17 2.05 15.52
C GLN A 110 -4.02 1.05 15.43
N VAL A 111 -3.33 1.10 14.29
CA VAL A 111 -2.10 0.33 14.05
C VAL A 111 -1.06 1.23 13.41
N ILE A 112 0.20 0.89 13.63
CA ILE A 112 1.32 1.34 12.79
C ILE A 112 1.77 0.15 11.96
N ALA A 113 1.74 0.28 10.63
CA ALA A 113 2.18 -0.73 9.69
C ALA A 113 3.51 -0.35 9.06
N PHE A 114 4.43 -1.31 8.94
CA PHE A 114 5.74 -1.14 8.30
C PHE A 114 5.66 -1.35 6.78
N PRO A 115 6.67 -0.91 6.00
CA PRO A 115 6.57 -0.77 4.55
C PRO A 115 6.28 -2.07 3.79
N GLY A 116 6.77 -3.20 4.29
CA GLY A 116 6.60 -4.52 3.68
C GLY A 116 5.37 -5.29 4.18
N THR A 117 4.65 -4.75 5.17
CA THR A 117 3.46 -5.41 5.75
C THR A 117 2.40 -5.63 4.69
N THR A 118 1.94 -6.87 4.57
CA THR A 118 0.83 -7.22 3.68
C THR A 118 -0.53 -6.97 4.32
N LEU A 119 -1.57 -6.81 3.51
CA LEU A 119 -2.95 -6.72 4.01
C LEU A 119 -3.38 -8.00 4.73
N THR A 120 -2.93 -9.16 4.27
CA THR A 120 -3.19 -10.44 4.94
C THR A 120 -2.57 -10.47 6.34
N GLU A 121 -1.31 -10.02 6.49
CA GLU A 121 -0.66 -9.93 7.80
C GLU A 121 -1.40 -8.97 8.74
N LEU A 122 -1.86 -7.84 8.22
CA LEU A 122 -2.67 -6.89 8.98
C LEU A 122 -4.02 -7.50 9.40
N GLU A 123 -4.72 -8.19 8.50
CA GLU A 123 -5.98 -8.89 8.78
C GLU A 123 -5.79 -9.96 9.85
N ASP A 124 -4.75 -10.79 9.73
CA ASP A 124 -4.44 -11.86 10.70
C ASP A 124 -4.08 -11.30 12.08
N THR A 125 -3.39 -10.16 12.13
CA THR A 125 -3.06 -9.46 13.38
C THR A 125 -4.32 -8.91 14.07
N LEU A 126 -5.26 -8.37 13.29
CA LEU A 126 -6.46 -7.72 13.84
C LEU A 126 -7.58 -8.69 14.19
N LYS A 127 -7.67 -9.83 13.50
CA LYS A 127 -8.73 -10.82 13.69
C LYS A 127 -8.92 -11.32 15.13
N PRO A 128 -7.86 -11.69 15.89
CA PRO A 128 -8.02 -12.09 17.31
C PRO A 128 -8.55 -10.97 18.21
N LEU A 129 -8.37 -9.72 17.80
CA LEU A 129 -8.82 -8.51 18.50
C LEU A 129 -10.25 -8.11 18.14
N GLN A 130 -10.94 -8.89 17.30
CA GLN A 130 -12.25 -8.56 16.74
C GLN A 130 -12.25 -7.21 15.99
N ARG A 131 -11.14 -6.92 15.31
CA ARG A 131 -10.96 -5.71 14.53
C ARG A 131 -10.73 -6.05 13.05
N GLU A 132 -11.00 -5.09 12.18
CA GLU A 132 -10.80 -5.17 10.75
C GLU A 132 -9.93 -4.01 10.26
N PRO A 133 -9.17 -4.18 9.17
CA PRO A 133 -8.34 -3.12 8.61
C PRO A 133 -9.16 -1.99 8.00
N HIS A 134 -8.50 -0.85 7.78
CA HIS A 134 -9.07 0.34 7.16
C HIS A 134 -9.61 0.11 5.75
N SER A 135 -8.97 -0.76 4.98
CA SER A 135 -9.43 -1.10 3.63
C SER A 135 -9.16 -2.58 3.31
N VAL A 136 -9.98 -3.13 2.43
CA VAL A 136 -9.78 -4.42 1.80
C VAL A 136 -9.79 -4.18 0.30
N ILE A 137 -8.71 -4.55 -0.39
CA ILE A 137 -8.59 -4.43 -1.83
C ILE A 137 -8.54 -5.81 -2.48
N GLY A 138 -9.00 -5.93 -3.72
CA GLY A 138 -9.07 -7.22 -4.42
C GLY A 138 -7.72 -7.94 -4.55
N SER A 139 -6.60 -7.24 -4.44
CA SER A 139 -5.25 -7.80 -4.46
C SER A 139 -4.74 -8.24 -3.07
N SER A 140 -5.52 -8.13 -1.99
CA SER A 140 -5.10 -8.64 -0.67
C SER A 140 -4.78 -10.13 -0.71
N CYS A 141 -5.58 -10.92 -1.41
CA CYS A 141 -5.37 -12.35 -1.59
C CYS A 141 -4.11 -12.74 -2.37
N ILE A 142 -3.47 -11.82 -3.08
CA ILE A 142 -2.19 -12.03 -3.78
C ILE A 142 -1.02 -11.35 -3.07
N GLY A 143 -1.21 -10.93 -1.82
CA GLY A 143 -0.17 -10.38 -0.99
C GLY A 143 0.09 -8.89 -1.17
N ALA A 144 -0.88 -8.10 -1.60
CA ALA A 144 -0.74 -6.64 -1.69
C ALA A 144 -0.35 -6.04 -0.33
N SER A 145 0.54 -5.05 -0.36
CA SER A 145 1.03 -4.37 0.84
C SER A 145 0.10 -3.23 1.29
N VAL A 146 0.09 -2.98 2.58
CA VAL A 146 -0.63 -1.86 3.21
C VAL A 146 -0.14 -0.52 2.64
N ILE A 147 1.17 -0.32 2.65
CA ILE A 147 1.79 0.94 2.18
C ILE A 147 1.61 1.12 0.67
N GLY A 148 1.72 0.06 -0.13
CA GLY A 148 1.42 0.14 -1.57
C GLY A 148 -0.02 0.59 -1.84
N GLY A 149 -0.98 0.12 -1.03
CA GLY A 149 -2.36 0.59 -1.07
C GLY A 149 -2.49 2.07 -0.74
N LEU A 150 -1.81 2.53 0.31
CA LEU A 150 -1.79 3.92 0.74
C LEU A 150 -1.18 4.85 -0.33
N CYS A 151 0.00 4.51 -0.84
CA CYS A 151 0.71 5.31 -1.84
C CYS A 151 -0.07 5.46 -3.17
N ASN A 152 -1.02 4.57 -3.43
CA ASN A 152 -1.87 4.61 -4.61
C ASN A 152 -3.32 5.04 -4.32
N ASN A 153 -3.65 5.49 -3.11
CA ASN A 153 -5.03 5.73 -2.68
C ASN A 153 -5.96 4.57 -3.07
N SER A 154 -5.46 3.35 -2.96
CA SER A 154 -6.23 2.16 -3.29
C SER A 154 -7.45 2.07 -2.39
N GLY A 155 -8.55 1.65 -2.96
CA GLY A 155 -9.67 1.44 -2.13
C GLY A 155 -10.31 0.14 -2.54
N GLY A 156 -10.82 -0.62 -1.75
CA GLY A 156 -11.61 -1.78 -2.07
C GLY A 156 -13.07 -1.41 -2.28
N SER A 157 -13.86 -2.43 -2.16
CA SER A 157 -15.31 -2.37 -2.20
C SER A 157 -15.97 -1.89 -0.89
N LEU A 158 -15.17 -1.58 0.16
CA LEU A 158 -15.68 -1.07 1.44
C LEU A 158 -16.07 0.41 1.30
N ILE A 159 -17.34 0.67 1.12
CA ILE A 159 -17.84 2.00 0.81
C ILE A 159 -17.95 2.94 2.02
N ARG A 160 -17.97 2.42 3.24
CA ARG A 160 -18.07 3.24 4.45
C ARG A 160 -16.73 3.85 4.86
N ARG A 161 -15.60 3.22 4.50
CA ARG A 161 -14.26 3.54 5.00
C ARG A 161 -13.43 4.40 4.04
N GLY A 162 -13.88 4.52 2.79
CA GLY A 162 -13.19 5.30 1.76
C GLY A 162 -11.90 4.64 1.23
N PRO A 163 -11.05 5.43 0.57
CA PRO A 163 -9.76 4.97 0.07
C PRO A 163 -8.78 4.66 1.20
N ALA A 164 -7.72 3.91 0.90
CA ALA A 164 -6.56 3.79 1.77
C ALA A 164 -5.91 5.18 1.90
N PHE A 165 -6.12 5.81 3.05
CA PHE A 165 -5.69 7.18 3.31
C PHE A 165 -5.34 7.39 4.77
N THR A 166 -4.27 8.10 5.01
CA THR A 166 -3.91 8.70 6.29
C THR A 166 -2.97 9.87 6.05
N GLU A 167 -3.06 10.88 6.89
CA GLU A 167 -2.07 11.95 6.99
C GLU A 167 -0.97 11.60 8.00
N LYS A 168 -1.14 10.50 8.75
CA LYS A 168 -0.21 10.08 9.80
C LYS A 168 0.77 9.03 9.29
N SER A 169 1.97 9.49 8.92
CA SER A 169 3.03 8.62 8.41
C SER A 169 4.43 9.13 8.76
N LEU A 170 5.39 8.22 8.78
CA LEU A 170 6.83 8.51 8.77
C LEU A 170 7.33 8.28 7.35
N PHE A 171 7.93 9.28 6.75
CA PHE A 171 8.39 9.19 5.36
C PHE A 171 9.65 10.01 5.12
N ALA A 172 10.45 9.58 4.15
CA ALA A 172 11.58 10.35 3.65
C ALA A 172 11.23 11.02 2.33
N ARG A 173 11.78 12.21 2.12
CA ARG A 173 11.69 12.97 0.87
C ARG A 173 13.00 13.66 0.57
N ILE A 174 13.18 14.06 -0.68
CA ILE A 174 14.23 14.98 -1.10
C ILE A 174 13.62 16.37 -1.11
N THR A 175 14.25 17.30 -0.41
CA THR A 175 13.85 18.71 -0.34
C THR A 175 14.24 19.44 -1.63
N ASP A 176 13.72 20.65 -1.84
CA ASP A 176 13.98 21.45 -3.06
C ASP A 176 15.47 21.77 -3.25
N ASP A 177 16.27 21.80 -2.18
CA ASP A 177 17.71 21.98 -2.18
C ASP A 177 18.51 20.66 -2.27
N GLY A 178 17.83 19.54 -2.48
CA GLY A 178 18.41 18.23 -2.76
C GLY A 178 18.82 17.41 -1.52
N HIS A 179 18.44 17.83 -0.32
CA HIS A 179 18.74 17.10 0.91
C HIS A 179 17.71 16.02 1.21
N LEU A 180 18.16 14.89 1.70
CA LEU A 180 17.29 13.84 2.22
C LEU A 180 16.80 14.23 3.63
N GLU A 181 15.49 14.19 3.82
CA GLU A 181 14.82 14.53 5.08
C GLU A 181 13.90 13.38 5.50
N LEU A 182 13.90 13.02 6.80
CA LEU A 182 12.93 12.11 7.40
C LEU A 182 11.90 12.93 8.16
N VAL A 183 10.63 12.86 7.72
CA VAL A 183 9.52 13.63 8.26
C VAL A 183 8.65 12.74 9.15
N ASN A 184 8.50 13.12 10.42
CA ASN A 184 7.65 12.41 11.36
C ASN A 184 6.27 13.09 11.48
N HIS A 185 5.30 12.55 10.76
CA HIS A 185 3.89 12.91 10.86
C HIS A 185 3.03 11.81 11.53
N LEU A 186 3.65 10.85 12.24
CA LEU A 186 2.87 9.80 12.93
C LEU A 186 2.00 10.34 14.07
N GLY A 187 2.25 11.58 14.52
CA GLY A 187 1.60 12.14 15.71
C GLY A 187 2.07 11.44 17.00
N ILE A 188 3.31 11.00 17.02
CA ILE A 188 4.00 10.34 18.13
C ILE A 188 5.40 10.94 18.19
N GLU A 189 5.83 11.36 19.40
CA GLU A 189 7.18 11.85 19.62
C GLU A 189 8.17 10.66 19.58
N LEU A 190 9.15 10.74 18.68
CA LEU A 190 10.13 9.67 18.47
C LEU A 190 11.60 10.15 18.58
N GLY A 191 11.79 11.46 18.72
CA GLY A 191 13.11 12.12 18.78
C GLY A 191 13.40 13.02 17.58
N ASP A 192 14.62 13.58 17.53
CA ASP A 192 14.99 14.69 16.65
C ASP A 192 15.92 14.28 15.48
N THR A 193 16.47 13.06 15.49
CA THR A 193 17.32 12.59 14.40
C THR A 193 16.73 11.35 13.73
N PRO A 194 17.01 11.12 12.44
CA PRO A 194 16.50 9.95 11.72
C PRO A 194 16.78 8.63 12.44
N GLU A 195 17.98 8.44 12.95
CA GLU A 195 18.41 7.23 13.65
C GLU A 195 17.62 7.04 14.96
N ARG A 196 17.40 8.14 15.72
CA ARG A 196 16.62 8.08 16.97
C ARG A 196 15.16 7.80 16.70
N ILE A 197 14.56 8.47 15.71
CA ILE A 197 13.17 8.27 15.28
C ILE A 197 12.96 6.81 14.86
N ILE A 198 13.83 6.29 14.00
CA ILE A 198 13.77 4.91 13.50
C ILE A 198 13.93 3.91 14.65
N HIS A 199 14.94 4.12 15.50
CA HIS A 199 15.18 3.24 16.64
C HIS A 199 13.97 3.19 17.58
N ALA A 200 13.45 4.35 17.98
CA ALA A 200 12.29 4.43 18.86
C ALA A 200 11.06 3.73 18.25
N LEU A 201 10.85 3.86 16.93
CA LEU A 201 9.77 3.18 16.23
C LEU A 201 9.96 1.66 16.19
N GLU A 202 11.16 1.17 15.84
CA GLU A 202 11.43 -0.28 15.75
C GLU A 202 11.37 -0.96 17.12
N THR A 203 11.89 -0.32 18.17
CA THR A 203 11.93 -0.86 19.54
C THR A 203 10.67 -0.60 20.36
N ARG A 204 9.72 0.18 19.81
CA ARG A 204 8.51 0.66 20.50
C ARG A 204 8.81 1.49 21.75
N GLU A 205 9.89 2.25 21.72
CA GLU A 205 10.26 3.19 22.79
C GLU A 205 9.48 4.50 22.66
N TYR A 206 8.18 4.43 22.67
CA TYR A 206 7.27 5.58 22.61
C TYR A 206 5.96 5.31 23.34
N THR A 207 5.25 6.36 23.67
CA THR A 207 3.86 6.29 24.14
C THR A 207 2.95 7.02 23.17
N THR A 208 1.75 6.50 22.92
CA THR A 208 0.79 7.12 22.00
C THR A 208 0.06 8.33 22.60
N GLY A 209 0.21 8.55 23.92
CA GLY A 209 -0.33 9.72 24.63
C GLY A 209 0.56 10.96 24.50
N ASP A 210 1.83 10.79 24.13
CA ASP A 210 2.75 11.89 23.86
C ASP A 210 2.52 12.33 22.39
N ALA A 211 1.37 12.96 22.16
CA ALA A 211 1.05 13.48 20.83
C ALA A 211 2.06 14.56 20.45
N ALA A 212 2.90 14.30 19.46
CA ALA A 212 3.55 15.37 18.73
C ALA A 212 2.49 16.36 18.23
N ASP A 213 2.85 17.61 18.03
CA ASP A 213 1.93 18.71 17.61
C ASP A 213 1.20 18.46 16.27
N TRP A 214 1.36 17.27 15.69
CA TRP A 214 0.76 16.89 14.43
C TRP A 214 -0.63 16.26 14.60
N GLN A 215 -1.67 16.96 14.10
CA GLN A 215 -3.08 16.60 14.24
C GLN A 215 -3.74 16.12 12.92
N GLY A 216 -2.97 15.55 12.02
CA GLY A 216 -3.50 15.07 10.73
C GLY A 216 -4.60 14.02 10.85
N LYS A 217 -5.44 13.91 9.81
CA LYS A 217 -6.49 12.90 9.69
C LYS A 217 -5.90 11.50 9.59
N ILE A 218 -6.57 10.53 10.23
CA ILE A 218 -6.13 9.13 10.20
C ILE A 218 -6.81 8.30 9.11
N TRP A 219 -7.93 8.81 8.54
CA TRP A 219 -8.66 8.17 7.45
C TRP A 219 -9.59 9.18 6.75
N ALA A 220 -10.19 8.77 5.64
CA ALA A 220 -11.14 9.56 4.87
C ALA A 220 -12.53 9.53 5.53
N ASP A 221 -12.68 10.19 6.68
CA ASP A 221 -13.87 10.17 7.54
C ASP A 221 -15.11 10.83 6.93
N ASP A 222 -14.92 11.71 5.94
CA ASP A 222 -15.97 12.40 5.20
C ASP A 222 -16.44 11.65 3.93
N TYR A 223 -15.84 10.50 3.62
CA TYR A 223 -16.09 9.78 2.37
C TYR A 223 -17.55 9.29 2.23
N SER A 224 -18.15 8.83 3.31
CA SER A 224 -19.56 8.37 3.29
C SER A 224 -20.54 9.51 2.99
N GLU A 225 -20.27 10.73 3.41
CA GLU A 225 -21.08 11.90 3.10
C GLU A 225 -20.98 12.24 1.62
N GLN A 226 -19.78 12.18 1.06
CA GLN A 226 -19.55 12.43 -0.37
C GLN A 226 -20.23 11.39 -1.27
N LEU A 227 -20.28 10.11 -0.84
CA LEU A 227 -20.99 9.07 -1.56
C LEU A 227 -22.50 9.34 -1.63
N ARG A 228 -23.07 10.00 -0.61
CA ARG A 228 -24.49 10.33 -0.53
C ARG A 228 -24.89 11.48 -1.47
N ASP A 229 -23.93 12.30 -1.90
CA ASP A 229 -24.18 13.33 -2.93
C ASP A 229 -24.16 12.69 -4.32
N THR A 230 -25.28 12.05 -4.69
CA THR A 230 -25.45 11.39 -5.99
C THR A 230 -25.57 12.36 -7.17
N HIS A 231 -25.65 13.66 -6.90
CA HIS A 231 -25.73 14.73 -7.90
C HIS A 231 -24.42 15.53 -8.04
N ALA A 232 -23.38 15.17 -7.30
CA ALA A 232 -22.08 15.80 -7.42
C ALA A 232 -21.56 15.78 -8.87
N ALA A 233 -20.93 16.88 -9.29
CA ALA A 233 -20.37 17.03 -10.64
C ALA A 233 -19.15 16.12 -10.90
N SER A 234 -18.50 15.63 -9.82
CA SER A 234 -17.34 14.73 -9.88
C SER A 234 -17.67 13.42 -9.16
N PRO A 235 -17.07 12.29 -9.56
CA PRO A 235 -17.23 11.04 -8.83
C PRO A 235 -16.71 11.18 -7.40
N ALA A 236 -17.40 10.57 -6.44
CA ALA A 236 -16.97 10.54 -5.04
C ALA A 236 -15.60 9.90 -4.86
N ARG A 237 -15.19 9.09 -5.83
CA ARG A 237 -13.93 8.37 -5.77
C ARG A 237 -13.16 8.41 -7.08
N PHE A 238 -11.95 8.94 -7.00
CA PHE A 238 -10.89 8.78 -8.00
C PHE A 238 -9.51 8.97 -7.31
N ASN A 239 -8.48 8.30 -7.80
CA ASN A 239 -7.19 8.26 -7.11
C ASN A 239 -6.43 9.61 -7.12
N GLY A 240 -6.77 10.52 -8.03
CA GLY A 240 -6.22 11.87 -8.11
C GLY A 240 -6.99 12.93 -7.31
N ASP A 241 -7.90 12.53 -6.42
CA ASP A 241 -8.66 13.45 -5.58
C ASP A 241 -7.74 14.20 -4.61
N LYS A 242 -7.62 15.51 -4.80
CA LYS A 242 -6.75 16.37 -3.99
C LYS A 242 -7.06 16.32 -2.48
N ARG A 243 -8.27 15.92 -2.10
CA ARG A 243 -8.67 15.76 -0.70
C ARG A 243 -7.94 14.59 -0.01
N TYR A 244 -7.48 13.62 -0.82
CA TYR A 244 -6.83 12.38 -0.36
C TYR A 244 -5.39 12.25 -0.90
N LEU A 245 -4.79 13.34 -1.34
CA LEU A 245 -3.37 13.42 -1.70
C LEU A 245 -2.64 14.16 -0.57
N TYR A 246 -1.94 13.43 0.25
CA TYR A 246 -1.21 14.01 1.36
C TYR A 246 0.05 13.20 1.66
N ASP A 247 1.21 13.81 1.46
CA ASP A 247 2.52 13.20 1.67
C ASP A 247 2.58 11.74 1.17
N SER A 248 2.47 10.75 2.06
CA SER A 248 2.48 9.32 1.71
C SER A 248 1.21 8.85 0.99
N ALA A 249 0.04 9.45 1.28
CA ALA A 249 -1.21 9.06 0.66
C ALA A 249 -1.29 9.55 -0.79
N GLY A 250 -1.37 8.62 -1.75
CA GLY A 250 -1.38 8.92 -3.17
C GLY A 250 -0.09 9.57 -3.70
N CYS A 251 1.04 9.34 -3.06
CA CYS A 251 2.32 9.99 -3.35
C CYS A 251 2.91 9.64 -4.72
N ALA A 252 2.48 8.55 -5.34
CA ALA A 252 2.97 8.09 -6.65
C ALA A 252 4.51 8.02 -6.74
N GLY A 253 5.19 7.62 -5.66
CA GLY A 253 6.64 7.45 -5.63
C GLY A 253 7.46 8.70 -5.31
N LYS A 254 6.83 9.82 -4.94
CA LYS A 254 7.57 11.05 -4.56
C LYS A 254 8.20 10.99 -3.17
N VAL A 255 7.78 10.08 -2.33
CA VAL A 255 8.29 9.88 -0.97
C VAL A 255 8.53 8.42 -0.71
N VAL A 256 9.39 8.11 0.26
CA VAL A 256 9.64 6.76 0.76
C VAL A 256 8.98 6.61 2.13
N VAL A 257 7.98 5.76 2.23
CA VAL A 257 7.22 5.58 3.48
C VAL A 257 7.91 4.54 4.36
N PHE A 258 8.22 4.92 5.59
CA PHE A 258 8.82 4.09 6.64
C PHE A 258 7.77 3.45 7.55
N ALA A 259 6.68 4.14 7.79
CA ALA A 259 5.55 3.63 8.55
C ALA A 259 4.29 4.44 8.26
N ALA A 260 3.13 3.83 8.41
CA ALA A 260 1.85 4.53 8.37
C ALA A 260 1.00 4.14 9.58
N ARG A 261 0.41 5.16 10.23
CA ARG A 261 -0.57 4.99 11.30
C ARG A 261 -1.97 4.99 10.70
N LEU A 262 -2.73 3.94 10.96
CA LEU A 262 -4.00 3.64 10.30
C LEU A 262 -5.07 3.29 11.34
N PRO A 263 -6.35 3.60 11.07
CA PRO A 263 -7.45 3.19 11.93
C PRO A 263 -7.73 1.69 11.77
N THR A 264 -8.34 1.11 12.78
CA THR A 264 -9.01 -0.18 12.69
C THR A 264 -10.49 0.02 12.98
N PHE A 265 -11.30 -0.92 12.55
CA PHE A 265 -12.74 -0.87 12.74
C PHE A 265 -13.21 -2.12 13.47
N ALA A 266 -14.33 -2.03 14.22
CA ALA A 266 -14.93 -3.20 14.82
C ALA A 266 -15.32 -4.21 13.73
N ALA A 267 -14.98 -5.48 13.95
CA ALA A 267 -15.41 -6.55 13.07
C ALA A 267 -16.94 -6.69 13.10
N SER A 268 -17.53 -6.96 11.95
CA SER A 268 -18.97 -7.21 11.88
C SER A 268 -19.31 -8.54 12.55
N GLU A 269 -20.28 -8.56 13.44
CA GLU A 269 -20.77 -9.79 14.10
C GLU A 269 -21.36 -10.79 13.10
N ALA A 270 -22.06 -10.27 12.08
CA ALA A 270 -22.63 -11.07 11.00
C ALA A 270 -22.74 -10.24 9.72
N THR A 271 -22.52 -10.88 8.61
CA THR A 271 -22.68 -10.27 7.28
C THR A 271 -23.64 -11.08 6.42
N ARG A 272 -24.36 -10.40 5.53
CA ARG A 272 -25.18 -11.02 4.49
C ARG A 272 -24.81 -10.40 3.15
N THR A 273 -24.69 -11.24 2.15
CA THR A 273 -24.41 -10.83 0.76
C THR A 273 -25.67 -11.03 -0.07
N PHE A 274 -26.06 -10.00 -0.81
CA PHE A 274 -27.18 -10.04 -1.74
C PHE A 274 -26.65 -9.96 -3.17
N TYR A 275 -27.10 -10.85 -4.03
CA TYR A 275 -26.88 -10.77 -5.47
C TYR A 275 -28.19 -10.27 -6.09
N ILE A 276 -28.13 -9.09 -6.66
CA ILE A 276 -29.31 -8.44 -7.28
C ILE A 276 -29.00 -8.30 -8.76
N GLY A 277 -29.82 -8.91 -9.60
CA GLY A 277 -29.68 -8.88 -11.07
C GLY A 277 -30.87 -8.24 -11.73
N SER A 278 -30.63 -7.47 -12.78
CA SER A 278 -31.64 -6.96 -13.70
C SER A 278 -31.10 -6.92 -15.11
N ASN A 279 -32.00 -7.02 -16.11
CA ASN A 279 -31.71 -6.77 -17.51
C ASN A 279 -31.93 -5.30 -17.91
N ASP A 280 -32.37 -4.47 -16.96
CA ASP A 280 -32.56 -3.04 -17.13
C ASP A 280 -31.57 -2.27 -16.23
N GLU A 281 -30.63 -1.59 -16.85
CA GLU A 281 -29.64 -0.76 -16.11
C GLU A 281 -30.29 0.35 -15.29
N SER A 282 -31.44 0.87 -15.71
CA SER A 282 -32.13 1.94 -14.99
C SER A 282 -32.61 1.49 -13.60
N GLU A 283 -32.97 0.22 -13.44
CA GLU A 283 -33.31 -0.35 -12.13
C GLU A 283 -32.10 -0.43 -11.21
N LEU A 284 -30.93 -0.81 -11.74
CA LEU A 284 -29.68 -0.85 -10.95
C LEU A 284 -29.20 0.55 -10.58
N ILE A 285 -29.36 1.53 -11.48
CA ILE A 285 -29.08 2.94 -11.18
C ILE A 285 -30.04 3.45 -10.09
N GLY A 286 -31.32 3.11 -10.19
CA GLY A 286 -32.34 3.43 -9.19
C GLY A 286 -32.02 2.82 -7.84
N LEU A 287 -31.61 1.53 -7.80
CA LEU A 287 -31.19 0.85 -6.60
C LEU A 287 -29.96 1.53 -5.97
N ARG A 288 -28.93 1.85 -6.78
CA ARG A 288 -27.75 2.57 -6.29
C ARG A 288 -28.13 3.88 -5.62
N ARG A 289 -28.96 4.70 -6.26
CA ARG A 289 -29.44 5.97 -5.70
C ARG A 289 -30.21 5.75 -4.41
N PHE A 290 -31.11 4.79 -4.38
CA PHE A 290 -31.88 4.44 -3.18
C PHE A 290 -30.94 4.07 -2.01
N LEU A 291 -29.94 3.21 -2.24
CA LEU A 291 -28.97 2.80 -1.22
C LEU A 291 -28.17 4.01 -0.67
N LEU A 292 -27.74 4.92 -1.55
CA LEU A 292 -26.93 6.06 -1.15
C LEU A 292 -27.74 7.19 -0.50
N GLU A 293 -28.94 7.47 -1.00
CA GLU A 293 -29.74 8.65 -0.59
C GLU A 293 -30.72 8.34 0.53
N LYS A 294 -31.26 7.10 0.60
CA LYS A 294 -32.43 6.79 1.44
C LYS A 294 -32.14 5.85 2.59
N MET A 295 -31.07 5.06 2.52
CA MET A 295 -30.74 4.18 3.64
C MET A 295 -30.04 4.95 4.77
N ASP A 296 -30.44 4.74 6.01
CA ASP A 296 -29.83 5.31 7.18
C ASP A 296 -28.36 4.88 7.28
N GLU A 297 -28.11 3.57 7.05
CA GLU A 297 -26.76 3.03 6.99
C GLU A 297 -26.41 2.59 5.57
N LEU A 298 -25.22 2.99 5.11
CA LEU A 298 -24.67 2.49 3.85
C LEU A 298 -24.34 1.01 3.97
N PRO A 299 -24.45 0.20 2.90
CA PRO A 299 -23.88 -1.14 2.87
C PRO A 299 -22.39 -1.11 3.22
N LEU A 300 -21.89 -2.17 3.86
CA LEU A 300 -20.45 -2.29 4.13
C LEU A 300 -19.67 -2.31 2.82
N GLN A 301 -20.19 -3.02 1.84
CA GLN A 301 -19.60 -3.24 0.53
C GLN A 301 -20.69 -3.20 -0.55
N ALA A 302 -20.40 -2.63 -1.70
CA ALA A 302 -21.26 -2.69 -2.87
C ALA A 302 -20.43 -2.62 -4.15
N GLU A 303 -20.72 -3.52 -5.08
CA GLU A 303 -20.06 -3.60 -6.38
C GLU A 303 -21.07 -3.81 -7.49
N TYR A 304 -20.85 -3.18 -8.63
CA TYR A 304 -21.58 -3.44 -9.86
C TYR A 304 -20.75 -4.36 -10.75
N ILE A 305 -21.36 -5.44 -11.22
CA ILE A 305 -20.73 -6.39 -12.12
C ILE A 305 -21.57 -6.47 -13.40
N HIS A 306 -21.01 -6.02 -14.51
CA HIS A 306 -21.65 -6.15 -15.82
C HIS A 306 -21.72 -7.63 -16.25
N ALA A 307 -22.81 -8.03 -16.92
CA ALA A 307 -23.01 -9.41 -17.38
C ALA A 307 -21.84 -9.95 -18.20
N GLY A 308 -21.27 -9.13 -19.10
CA GLY A 308 -20.09 -9.51 -19.87
C GLY A 308 -18.85 -9.80 -19.01
N ALA A 309 -18.65 -9.09 -17.90
CA ALA A 309 -17.57 -9.38 -16.96
C ALA A 309 -17.82 -10.71 -16.22
N PHE A 310 -19.06 -10.99 -15.87
CA PHE A 310 -19.46 -12.28 -15.30
C PHE A 310 -19.18 -13.44 -16.27
N ASP A 311 -19.59 -13.29 -17.54
CA ASP A 311 -19.35 -14.31 -18.58
C ASP A 311 -17.87 -14.56 -18.83
N LEU A 312 -17.05 -13.51 -18.89
CA LEU A 312 -15.59 -13.61 -18.99
C LEU A 312 -15.00 -14.36 -17.80
N THR A 313 -15.44 -14.04 -16.59
CA THR A 313 -15.00 -14.70 -15.38
C THR A 313 -15.40 -16.17 -15.37
N LEU A 314 -16.64 -16.48 -15.75
CA LEU A 314 -17.12 -17.85 -15.86
C LEU A 314 -16.30 -18.66 -16.88
N ARG A 315 -15.95 -18.03 -18.01
CA ARG A 315 -15.22 -18.69 -19.11
C ARG A 315 -13.74 -18.89 -18.80
N TYR A 316 -13.08 -17.90 -18.21
CA TYR A 316 -11.61 -17.87 -18.08
C TYR A 316 -11.10 -18.05 -16.65
N ALA A 317 -11.91 -17.79 -15.64
CA ALA A 317 -11.48 -17.86 -14.23
C ALA A 317 -12.26 -18.88 -13.38
N LYS A 318 -13.16 -19.68 -13.97
CA LYS A 318 -13.93 -20.70 -13.24
C LYS A 318 -13.04 -21.71 -12.53
N HIS A 319 -11.94 -22.12 -13.15
CA HIS A 319 -10.98 -23.05 -12.55
C HIS A 319 -10.30 -22.44 -11.32
N MET A 320 -9.97 -21.16 -11.34
CA MET A 320 -9.41 -20.43 -10.19
C MET A 320 -10.41 -20.37 -9.04
N TYR A 321 -11.67 -20.04 -9.33
CA TYR A 321 -12.72 -20.07 -8.33
C TYR A 321 -12.87 -21.44 -7.66
N LEU A 322 -12.89 -22.51 -8.45
CA LEU A 322 -13.00 -23.88 -7.92
C LEU A 322 -11.78 -24.30 -7.11
N ALA A 323 -10.58 -23.86 -7.52
CA ALA A 323 -9.34 -24.09 -6.78
C ALA A 323 -9.35 -23.34 -5.43
N ILE A 324 -9.71 -22.07 -5.43
CA ILE A 324 -9.85 -21.25 -4.20
C ILE A 324 -10.89 -21.87 -3.24
N ARG A 325 -12.05 -22.27 -3.77
CA ARG A 325 -13.10 -22.91 -2.97
C ARG A 325 -12.63 -24.20 -2.31
N LYS A 326 -11.77 -24.97 -2.99
CA LYS A 326 -11.28 -26.27 -2.51
C LYS A 326 -10.05 -26.16 -1.61
N LEU A 327 -9.13 -25.26 -1.92
CA LEU A 327 -7.81 -25.15 -1.29
C LEU A 327 -7.69 -23.95 -0.32
N GLY A 328 -8.65 -23.03 -0.38
CA GLY A 328 -8.59 -21.76 0.34
C GLY A 328 -7.84 -20.66 -0.43
N PRO A 329 -8.00 -19.38 -0.02
CA PRO A 329 -7.39 -18.23 -0.69
C PRO A 329 -5.85 -18.23 -0.61
N GLN A 330 -5.26 -18.87 0.38
CA GLN A 330 -3.82 -19.00 0.54
C GLN A 330 -3.12 -19.77 -0.61
N ALA A 331 -3.88 -20.50 -1.40
CA ALA A 331 -3.34 -21.21 -2.59
C ALA A 331 -3.17 -20.29 -3.81
N ILE A 332 -3.76 -19.08 -3.81
CA ILE A 332 -3.78 -18.19 -4.99
C ILE A 332 -2.36 -17.82 -5.47
N PRO A 333 -1.41 -17.41 -4.62
CA PRO A 333 -0.07 -17.05 -5.08
C PRO A 333 0.60 -18.18 -5.88
N GLY A 334 0.50 -19.42 -5.39
CA GLY A 334 1.03 -20.59 -6.10
C GLY A 334 0.30 -20.93 -7.41
N LEU A 335 -1.01 -20.65 -7.48
CA LEU A 335 -1.81 -20.86 -8.69
C LEU A 335 -1.57 -19.79 -9.77
N MET A 336 -1.12 -18.60 -9.38
CA MET A 336 -0.84 -17.50 -10.30
C MET A 336 0.61 -17.48 -10.78
N ALA A 337 1.51 -18.21 -10.14
CA ALA A 337 2.92 -18.33 -10.52
C ALA A 337 3.16 -19.27 -11.71
N ASN A 338 2.15 -20.07 -12.10
CA ASN A 338 2.13 -20.96 -13.25
C ASN A 338 1.20 -20.41 -14.34
#